data_3ef1ac9bdae6b21ed47864c577f1b0e0
#
_entry.id   3ef1ac9bdae6b21ed47864c577f1b0e0
#
_cell.length_a   1.000
_cell.length_b   1.000
_cell.length_c   1.000
_cell.angle_alpha   90.00
_cell.angle_beta   90.00
_cell.angle_gamma   90.00
#
_symmetry.space_group_name_H-M   'P 1'
#
loop_
_entity.id
_entity.type
_entity.pdbx_description
1 polymer ?
#
loop_
_entity_poly.entity_id
_entity_poly.type
_entity_poly.pdbx_seq_one_letter_code
_entity_poly.pdbx_strand_id
1 'polypeptide(L)'
;MREEIGYVPVGEAELYVEDVGPVEGPALLVLHGGPGGNAYVLREGLQDYLEGFRVVYFDQRGSGRSLELPQDPRLFTVDALVEDTLLLAEALGVERFGLLAHGFGAVVALEVLRRFPQAEGAILLAPWVNFPWLAARLAEAAGLAPLPD
;
A
#
# COMPACT_ATOMS: atom_id res chain seq x y z
N MET A 1 16.95 -4.23 16.08
CA MET A 1 15.85 -3.45 15.47
C MET A 1 14.53 -4.07 15.92
N ARG A 2 13.60 -3.24 16.40
CA ARG A 2 12.25 -3.71 16.74
C ARG A 2 11.54 -4.19 15.47
N GLU A 3 10.86 -5.31 15.59
CA GLU A 3 10.09 -5.90 14.49
C GLU A 3 8.89 -6.66 15.08
N GLU A 4 7.70 -6.29 14.70
CA GLU A 4 6.46 -6.98 15.06
C GLU A 4 5.77 -7.45 13.78
N ILE A 5 5.63 -8.76 13.66
CA ILE A 5 5.05 -9.40 12.47
C ILE A 5 3.79 -10.16 12.89
N GLY A 6 2.73 -9.96 12.14
CA GLY A 6 1.47 -10.67 12.39
C GLY A 6 0.35 -10.24 11.48
N TYR A 7 -0.84 -10.66 11.85
CA TYR A 7 -2.07 -10.28 11.16
C TYR A 7 -2.85 -9.29 12.02
N VAL A 8 -3.35 -8.24 11.37
CA VAL A 8 -4.10 -7.17 12.02
C VAL A 8 -5.50 -7.10 11.40
N PRO A 9 -6.56 -7.27 12.21
CA PRO A 9 -7.92 -7.10 11.73
C PRO A 9 -8.21 -5.63 11.40
N VAL A 10 -8.75 -5.38 10.22
CA VAL A 10 -9.20 -4.06 9.78
C VAL A 10 -10.57 -4.19 9.09
N GLY A 11 -11.64 -3.81 9.80
CA GLY A 11 -13.00 -4.04 9.32
C GLY A 11 -13.24 -5.54 9.04
N GLU A 12 -13.70 -5.88 7.84
CA GLU A 12 -13.89 -7.27 7.41
C GLU A 12 -12.62 -7.97 6.93
N ALA A 13 -11.51 -7.24 6.78
CA ALA A 13 -10.25 -7.79 6.32
C ALA A 13 -9.31 -8.12 7.49
N GLU A 14 -8.36 -9.00 7.21
CA GLU A 14 -7.22 -9.27 8.08
C GLU A 14 -5.95 -9.12 7.25
N LEU A 15 -5.11 -8.15 7.62
CA LEU A 15 -3.93 -7.80 6.85
C LEU A 15 -2.66 -8.39 7.47
N TYR A 16 -1.81 -8.95 6.65
CA TYR A 16 -0.44 -9.28 7.04
C TYR A 16 0.38 -8.01 7.17
N VAL A 17 1.02 -7.83 8.32
CA VAL A 17 1.72 -6.59 8.69
C VAL A 17 3.09 -6.89 9.28
N GLU A 18 4.05 -6.09 8.90
CA GLU A 18 5.39 -6.03 9.49
C GLU A 18 5.66 -4.60 9.94
N ASP A 19 5.55 -4.35 11.24
CA ASP A 19 5.77 -3.05 11.88
C ASP A 19 7.21 -3.00 12.41
N VAL A 20 8.04 -2.21 11.77
CA VAL A 20 9.50 -2.25 11.91
C VAL A 20 10.04 -0.90 12.34
N GLY A 21 11.04 -0.92 13.22
CA GLY A 21 11.72 0.29 13.68
C GLY A 21 11.19 0.86 15.00
N PRO A 22 11.66 2.03 15.41
CA PRO A 22 11.28 2.61 16.71
C PRO A 22 9.82 3.06 16.71
N VAL A 23 9.06 2.71 17.74
CA VAL A 23 7.64 3.09 17.89
C VAL A 23 7.47 4.60 17.86
N GLU A 24 8.40 5.34 18.44
CA GLU A 24 8.37 6.80 18.53
C GLU A 24 8.95 7.49 17.29
N GLY A 25 9.43 6.74 16.31
CA GLY A 25 9.94 7.30 15.06
C GLY A 25 8.83 7.85 14.18
N PRO A 26 9.17 8.74 13.24
CA PRO A 26 8.21 9.17 12.22
C PRO A 26 7.66 7.95 11.47
N ALA A 27 6.34 7.85 11.38
CA ALA A 27 5.68 6.69 10.79
C ALA A 27 5.55 6.78 9.26
N LEU A 28 5.85 5.69 8.58
CA LEU A 28 5.62 5.49 7.16
C LEU A 28 4.77 4.24 6.95
N LEU A 29 3.67 4.36 6.24
CA LEU A 29 2.88 3.23 5.76
C LEU A 29 3.26 2.97 4.30
N VAL A 30 3.57 1.72 3.98
CA VAL A 30 4.05 1.30 2.66
C VAL A 30 2.94 0.63 1.88
N LEU A 31 2.58 1.23 0.75
CA LEU A 31 1.56 0.75 -0.18
C LEU A 31 2.25 0.14 -1.41
N HIS A 32 2.23 -1.18 -1.48
CA HIS A 32 2.86 -1.92 -2.58
C HIS A 32 2.10 -1.78 -3.91
N GLY A 33 2.79 -2.14 -4.99
CA GLY A 33 2.23 -2.14 -6.33
C GLY A 33 1.35 -3.36 -6.63
N GLY A 34 0.89 -3.41 -7.82
CA GLY A 34 -0.02 -4.42 -8.32
C GLY A 34 -1.10 -3.78 -9.20
N PRO A 35 -2.39 -3.99 -8.93
CA PRO A 35 -2.97 -4.74 -7.77
C PRO A 35 -2.50 -6.20 -7.70
N GLY A 36 -2.52 -6.75 -6.48
CA GLY A 36 -2.17 -8.15 -6.27
C GLY A 36 -0.68 -8.44 -6.00
N GLY A 37 0.15 -7.42 -5.78
CA GLY A 37 1.53 -7.58 -5.36
C GLY A 37 1.67 -7.92 -3.87
N ASN A 38 2.79 -7.56 -3.27
CA ASN A 38 3.03 -7.66 -1.83
C ASN A 38 4.12 -6.67 -1.39
N ALA A 39 4.27 -6.51 -0.10
CA ALA A 39 5.23 -5.57 0.48
C ALA A 39 6.67 -6.09 0.57
N TYR A 40 6.90 -7.38 0.32
CA TYR A 40 8.20 -8.03 0.50
C TYR A 40 9.34 -7.34 -0.26
N VAL A 41 9.14 -7.08 -1.54
CA VAL A 41 10.18 -6.47 -2.40
C VAL A 41 10.56 -5.07 -1.91
N LEU A 42 9.57 -4.28 -1.47
CA LEU A 42 9.80 -2.94 -0.95
C LEU A 42 10.56 -3.00 0.38
N ARG A 43 10.21 -3.93 1.26
CA ARG A 43 10.94 -4.13 2.50
C ARG A 43 12.40 -4.50 2.25
N GLU A 44 12.64 -5.50 1.42
CA GLU A 44 13.99 -5.96 1.10
C GLU A 44 14.85 -4.87 0.45
N GLY A 45 14.24 -4.03 -0.38
CA GLY A 45 14.96 -2.99 -1.12
C GLY A 45 15.14 -1.68 -0.37
N LEU A 46 14.30 -1.37 0.62
CA LEU A 46 14.24 -0.02 1.19
C LEU A 46 14.55 0.04 2.68
N GLN A 47 14.37 -1.04 3.44
CA GLN A 47 14.45 -0.97 4.91
C GLN A 47 15.80 -0.42 5.41
N ASP A 48 16.90 -0.75 4.78
CA ASP A 48 18.22 -0.28 5.18
C ASP A 48 18.40 1.25 5.04
N TYR A 49 17.57 1.88 4.22
CA TYR A 49 17.57 3.33 4.02
C TYR A 49 16.59 4.08 4.92
N LEU A 50 15.78 3.35 5.69
CA LEU A 50 14.70 3.91 6.51
C LEU A 50 15.00 3.80 8.01
N GLU A 51 16.26 3.77 8.38
CA GLU A 51 16.67 3.77 9.79
C GLU A 51 16.12 5.00 10.51
N GLY A 52 15.58 4.78 11.72
CA GLY A 52 14.96 5.83 12.52
C GLY A 52 13.48 6.07 12.25
N PHE A 53 12.94 5.53 11.17
CA PHE A 53 11.51 5.55 10.90
C PHE A 53 10.81 4.33 11.51
N ARG A 54 9.56 4.51 11.93
CA ARG A 54 8.63 3.40 12.14
C ARG A 54 8.00 3.08 10.79
N VAL A 55 8.33 1.94 10.22
CA VAL A 55 7.85 1.56 8.89
C VAL A 55 6.84 0.42 9.00
N VAL A 56 5.65 0.63 8.49
CA VAL A 56 4.58 -0.36 8.45
C VAL A 56 4.47 -0.90 7.04
N TYR A 57 5.04 -2.08 6.82
CA TYR A 57 4.85 -2.85 5.60
C TYR A 57 3.62 -3.72 5.75
N PHE A 58 2.74 -3.73 4.80
CA PHE A 58 1.57 -4.62 4.83
C PHE A 58 1.17 -5.06 3.43
N ASP A 59 0.64 -6.25 3.35
CA ASP A 59 0.03 -6.73 2.13
C ASP A 59 -1.42 -6.26 2.09
N GLN A 60 -1.79 -5.53 1.04
CA GLN A 60 -3.14 -5.00 0.90
C GLN A 60 -4.14 -6.15 0.76
N ARG A 61 -5.43 -5.90 1.11
CA ARG A 61 -6.47 -6.92 1.05
C ARG A 61 -6.48 -7.67 -0.28
N GLY A 62 -6.63 -8.98 -0.24
CA GLY A 62 -6.65 -9.83 -1.43
C GLY A 62 -5.29 -9.98 -2.13
N SER A 63 -4.21 -9.54 -1.52
CA SER A 63 -2.85 -9.57 -2.08
C SER A 63 -1.88 -10.28 -1.16
N GLY A 64 -0.85 -10.89 -1.74
CA GLY A 64 0.25 -11.48 -1.00
C GLY A 64 -0.24 -12.46 0.08
N ARG A 65 0.01 -12.13 1.34
CA ARG A 65 -0.35 -12.92 2.53
C ARG A 65 -1.70 -12.52 3.16
N SER A 66 -2.40 -11.53 2.58
CA SER A 66 -3.69 -11.00 3.08
C SER A 66 -4.87 -11.53 2.26
N LEU A 67 -5.07 -12.86 2.27
CA LEU A 67 -6.00 -13.57 1.39
C LEU A 67 -7.33 -14.00 2.05
N GLU A 68 -7.56 -13.66 3.30
CA GLU A 68 -8.70 -14.13 4.11
C GLU A 68 -10.03 -13.42 3.80
N LEU A 69 -10.31 -13.16 2.51
CA LEU A 69 -11.58 -12.57 2.08
C LEU A 69 -12.24 -13.41 1.00
N PRO A 70 -13.58 -13.44 0.95
CA PRO A 70 -14.32 -14.08 -0.15
C PRO A 70 -13.94 -13.48 -1.51
N GLN A 71 -14.03 -14.29 -2.56
CA GLN A 71 -13.78 -13.89 -3.95
C GLN A 71 -14.95 -13.05 -4.51
N ASP A 72 -15.24 -11.93 -3.89
CA ASP A 72 -16.31 -11.00 -4.30
C ASP A 72 -15.68 -9.68 -4.74
N PRO A 73 -15.79 -9.29 -6.03
CA PRO A 73 -15.20 -8.05 -6.53
C PRO A 73 -15.62 -6.79 -5.77
N ARG A 74 -16.80 -6.80 -5.13
CA ARG A 74 -17.30 -5.67 -4.35
C ARG A 74 -16.45 -5.38 -3.11
N LEU A 75 -15.65 -6.35 -2.66
CA LEU A 75 -14.75 -6.21 -1.51
C LEU A 75 -13.39 -5.61 -1.89
N PHE A 76 -13.06 -5.54 -3.18
CA PHE A 76 -11.74 -5.14 -3.68
C PHE A 76 -11.78 -3.83 -4.46
N THR A 77 -12.33 -2.80 -3.84
CA THR A 77 -12.41 -1.45 -4.41
C THR A 77 -11.27 -0.57 -3.92
N VAL A 78 -10.97 0.50 -4.65
CA VAL A 78 -10.01 1.51 -4.19
C VAL A 78 -10.47 2.10 -2.85
N ASP A 79 -11.75 2.36 -2.68
CA ASP A 79 -12.30 2.87 -1.41
C ASP A 79 -12.00 1.92 -0.25
N ALA A 80 -12.14 0.62 -0.45
CA ALA A 80 -11.83 -0.37 0.58
C ALA A 80 -10.33 -0.37 0.95
N LEU A 81 -9.45 -0.26 -0.04
CA LEU A 81 -8.00 -0.17 0.19
C LEU A 81 -7.61 1.10 0.95
N VAL A 82 -8.26 2.21 0.65
CA VAL A 82 -8.07 3.50 1.34
C VAL A 82 -8.53 3.41 2.80
N GLU A 83 -9.72 2.87 3.04
CA GLU A 83 -10.25 2.64 4.39
C GLU A 83 -9.34 1.72 5.21
N ASP A 84 -8.88 0.62 4.62
CA ASP A 84 -7.94 -0.30 5.28
C ASP A 84 -6.68 0.41 5.74
N THR A 85 -6.14 1.30 4.94
CA THR A 85 -4.92 2.04 5.28
C THR A 85 -5.11 2.89 6.53
N LEU A 86 -6.24 3.59 6.63
CA LEU A 86 -6.56 4.39 7.81
C LEU A 86 -6.81 3.50 9.04
N LEU A 87 -7.63 2.45 8.88
CA LEU A 87 -7.95 1.53 9.97
C LEU A 87 -6.70 0.81 10.50
N LEU A 88 -5.76 0.47 9.61
CA LEU A 88 -4.49 -0.11 10.01
C LEU A 88 -3.68 0.87 10.85
N ALA A 89 -3.55 2.12 10.43
CA ALA A 89 -2.88 3.14 11.21
C ALA A 89 -3.50 3.28 12.61
N GLU A 90 -4.82 3.35 12.69
CA GLU A 90 -5.54 3.42 13.96
C GLU A 90 -5.30 2.19 14.83
N ALA A 91 -5.38 0.98 14.27
CA ALA A 91 -5.14 -0.27 15.00
C ALA A 91 -3.73 -0.36 15.57
N LEU A 92 -2.75 0.25 14.92
CA LEU A 92 -1.34 0.28 15.36
C LEU A 92 -1.01 1.50 16.26
N GLY A 93 -2.00 2.33 16.55
CA GLY A 93 -1.80 3.55 17.35
C GLY A 93 -0.96 4.61 16.62
N VAL A 94 -0.99 4.63 15.31
CA VAL A 94 -0.28 5.61 14.48
C VAL A 94 -1.23 6.78 14.17
N GLU A 95 -1.02 7.90 14.82
CA GLU A 95 -1.91 9.07 14.69
C GLU A 95 -1.61 9.91 13.43
N ARG A 96 -0.33 9.98 13.05
CA ARG A 96 0.13 10.74 11.89
C ARG A 96 1.17 9.93 11.13
N PHE A 97 1.12 9.96 9.80
CA PHE A 97 2.01 9.15 8.98
C PHE A 97 2.27 9.76 7.62
N GLY A 98 3.44 9.45 7.08
CA GLY A 98 3.72 9.57 5.65
C GLY A 98 3.37 8.28 4.93
N LEU A 99 3.29 8.36 3.62
CA LEU A 99 3.04 7.22 2.74
C LEU A 99 4.23 7.00 1.81
N LEU A 100 4.60 5.75 1.60
CA LEU A 100 5.55 5.36 0.57
C LEU A 100 4.81 4.38 -0.34
N ALA A 101 4.60 4.75 -1.58
CA ALA A 101 3.74 4.02 -2.49
C ALA A 101 4.44 3.68 -3.80
N HIS A 102 4.25 2.46 -4.28
CA HIS A 102 4.82 1.96 -5.52
C HIS A 102 3.71 1.58 -6.51
N GLY A 103 3.86 2.00 -7.75
CA GLY A 103 2.98 1.58 -8.84
C GLY A 103 1.51 1.93 -8.56
N PHE A 104 0.64 0.91 -8.57
CA PHE A 104 -0.77 1.04 -8.23
C PHE A 104 -1.00 1.57 -6.80
N GLY A 105 -0.12 1.30 -5.86
CA GLY A 105 -0.21 1.84 -4.51
C GLY A 105 -0.26 3.37 -4.47
N ALA A 106 0.25 4.06 -5.50
CA ALA A 106 0.15 5.51 -5.60
C ALA A 106 -1.30 6.00 -5.73
N VAL A 107 -2.18 5.24 -6.39
CA VAL A 107 -3.62 5.57 -6.49
C VAL A 107 -4.23 5.59 -5.09
N VAL A 108 -3.95 4.58 -4.31
CA VAL A 108 -4.44 4.48 -2.92
C VAL A 108 -3.85 5.61 -2.07
N ALA A 109 -2.54 5.85 -2.17
CA ALA A 109 -1.86 6.90 -1.39
C ALA A 109 -2.44 8.30 -1.65
N LEU A 110 -2.68 8.64 -2.91
CA LEU A 110 -3.26 9.95 -3.27
C LEU A 110 -4.68 10.11 -2.74
N GLU A 111 -5.48 9.06 -2.75
CA GLU A 111 -6.82 9.07 -2.16
C GLU A 111 -6.79 9.18 -0.63
N VAL A 112 -5.84 8.50 0.03
CA VAL A 112 -5.63 8.64 1.48
C VAL A 112 -5.28 10.08 1.82
N LEU A 113 -4.33 10.69 1.10
CA LEU A 113 -3.94 12.09 1.29
C LEU A 113 -5.11 13.05 1.11
N ARG A 114 -5.94 12.79 0.12
CA ARG A 114 -7.10 13.65 -0.17
C ARG A 114 -8.16 13.60 0.92
N ARG A 115 -8.34 12.44 1.57
CA ARG A 115 -9.44 12.19 2.51
C ARG A 115 -9.07 12.37 3.96
N PHE A 116 -7.84 12.06 4.34
CA PHE A 116 -7.45 11.94 5.75
C PHE A 116 -6.31 12.89 6.10
N PRO A 117 -6.57 13.87 7.00
CA PRO A 117 -5.54 14.81 7.44
C PRO A 117 -4.40 14.17 8.25
N GLN A 118 -4.57 12.94 8.73
CA GLN A 118 -3.53 12.15 9.40
C GLN A 118 -2.37 11.81 8.45
N ALA A 119 -2.64 11.69 7.15
CA ALA A 119 -1.62 11.50 6.12
C ALA A 119 -0.97 12.85 5.78
N GLU A 120 0.33 12.95 6.03
CA GLU A 120 1.07 14.22 5.94
C GLU A 120 1.74 14.44 4.59
N GLY A 121 1.97 13.39 3.83
CA GLY A 121 2.61 13.43 2.52
C GLY A 121 2.88 12.04 1.98
N ALA A 122 3.36 11.97 0.75
CA ALA A 122 3.68 10.69 0.10
C ALA A 122 4.93 10.79 -0.75
N ILE A 123 5.70 9.70 -0.75
CA ILE A 123 6.75 9.41 -1.73
C ILE A 123 6.17 8.39 -2.71
N LEU A 124 6.17 8.75 -3.99
CA LEU A 124 5.60 7.92 -5.05
C LEU A 124 6.73 7.35 -5.91
N LEU A 125 6.83 6.03 -5.96
CA LEU A 125 7.81 5.29 -6.76
C LEU A 125 7.13 4.70 -7.99
N ALA A 126 7.54 5.11 -9.19
CA ALA A 126 6.95 4.65 -10.46
C ALA A 126 5.41 4.64 -10.41
N PRO A 127 4.76 5.77 -10.14
CA PRO A 127 3.34 5.80 -9.82
C PRO A 127 2.44 5.52 -11.02
N TRP A 128 1.36 4.77 -10.77
CA TRP A 128 0.28 4.56 -11.73
C TRP A 128 -0.83 5.58 -11.50
N VAL A 129 -0.65 6.78 -11.98
CA VAL A 129 -1.64 7.85 -11.82
C VAL A 129 -2.57 8.01 -13.03
N ASN A 130 -2.21 7.39 -14.15
CA ASN A 130 -3.04 7.35 -15.35
C ASN A 130 -2.96 5.96 -15.99
N PHE A 131 -3.88 5.10 -15.59
CA PHE A 131 -3.88 3.71 -16.04
C PHE A 131 -4.09 3.56 -17.57
N PRO A 132 -5.03 4.26 -18.23
CA PRO A 132 -5.19 4.13 -19.69
C PRO A 132 -3.92 4.48 -20.45
N TRP A 133 -3.23 5.55 -20.06
CA TRP A 133 -1.97 5.94 -20.69
C TRP A 133 -0.88 4.86 -20.46
N LEU A 134 -0.75 4.35 -19.25
CA LEU A 134 0.22 3.32 -18.94
C LEU A 134 -0.06 2.03 -19.69
N ALA A 135 -1.32 1.57 -19.73
CA ALA A 135 -1.72 0.36 -20.44
C ALA A 135 -1.41 0.48 -21.95
N ALA A 136 -1.69 1.62 -22.55
CA ALA A 136 -1.36 1.88 -23.95
C ALA A 136 0.16 1.81 -24.21
N ARG A 137 0.97 2.38 -23.33
CA ARG A 137 2.44 2.33 -23.45
C ARG A 137 3.01 0.94 -23.29
N LEU A 138 2.48 0.16 -22.35
CA LEU A 138 2.90 -1.23 -22.15
C LEU A 138 2.52 -2.10 -23.34
N ALA A 139 1.32 -1.92 -23.88
CA ALA A 139 0.87 -2.64 -25.08
C ALA A 139 1.75 -2.31 -26.29
N GLU A 140 2.07 -1.04 -26.51
CA GLU A 140 2.98 -0.59 -27.59
C GLU A 140 4.37 -1.22 -27.42
N ALA A 141 4.96 -1.16 -26.23
CA ALA A 141 6.27 -1.73 -25.95
C ALA A 141 6.31 -3.24 -26.12
N ALA A 142 5.21 -3.93 -25.86
CA ALA A 142 5.07 -5.38 -26.07
C ALA A 142 4.70 -5.76 -27.51
N GLY A 143 4.53 -4.80 -28.42
CA GLY A 143 4.09 -5.06 -29.79
C GLY A 143 2.65 -5.56 -29.91
N LEU A 144 1.82 -5.25 -28.92
CA LEU A 144 0.40 -5.63 -28.90
C LEU A 144 -0.46 -4.58 -29.59
N ALA A 145 -1.63 -5.00 -30.10
CA ALA A 145 -2.61 -4.06 -30.64
C ALA A 145 -3.10 -3.08 -29.55
N PRO A 146 -3.47 -1.83 -29.94
CA PRO A 146 -4.06 -0.90 -28.99
C PRO A 146 -5.29 -1.50 -28.33
N LEU A 147 -5.46 -1.18 -27.04
CA LEU A 147 -6.68 -1.56 -26.32
C LEU A 147 -7.88 -0.82 -26.93
N PRO A 148 -9.05 -1.46 -27.03
CA PRO A 148 -10.26 -0.78 -27.47
C PRO A 148 -10.64 0.33 -26.48
N ASP A 149 -11.23 1.40 -27.00
CA ASP A 149 -11.73 2.52 -26.21
C ASP A 149 -12.87 2.10 -25.27
#